data_9dc9d0c1d15050654b199d4c0c83c8e1
#
_entry.id   9dc9d0c1d15050654b199d4c0c83c8e1
#
_cell.length_a   1.000
_cell.length_b   1.000
_cell.length_c   1.000
_cell.angle_alpha   90.00
_cell.angle_beta   90.00
_cell.angle_gamma   90.00
#
_symmetry.space_group_name_H-M   'P 1'
#
loop_
_entity.id
_entity.type
_entity.pdbx_description
1 polymer ?
#
loop_
_entity_poly.entity_id
_entity_poly.type
_entity_poly.pdbx_seq_one_letter_code
_entity_poly.pdbx_strand_id
1 'polypeptide(L)'
;IMISRAFGAMIVLTYLITGPAENWNFITDMTVDLVSFVLVLIATFGRLWTLAYISGNKTKNLITEGPYSVVRNPLYLFSFIGAIGIGLVSKNILILSIIGVMFVVYYPFVIRAEEKNLLKTHGRAFEEYRARTPMFILRPSLYHDLPMYTINTRLFRRSFFSVMWFPLVYLI
;
A
#
# COMPACT_ATOMS: atom_id res chain seq x y z
N ILE A 1 7.46 3.71 11.42
CA ILE A 1 8.50 4.18 10.47
C ILE A 1 9.79 3.39 10.65
N MET A 2 10.35 3.22 11.87
CA MET A 2 11.59 2.45 12.08
C MET A 2 11.47 0.99 11.69
N ILE A 3 10.43 0.29 12.13
CA ILE A 3 10.19 -1.13 11.83
C ILE A 3 10.03 -1.35 10.32
N SER A 4 9.26 -0.51 9.62
CA SER A 4 9.09 -0.60 8.17
C SER A 4 10.42 -0.42 7.40
N ARG A 5 11.31 0.46 7.89
CA ARG A 5 12.66 0.63 7.32
C ARG A 5 13.55 -0.58 7.60
N ALA A 6 13.46 -1.17 8.80
CA ALA A 6 14.19 -2.39 9.15
C ALA A 6 13.77 -3.57 8.27
N PHE A 7 12.47 -3.72 7.99
CA PHE A 7 11.98 -4.72 7.05
C PHE A 7 12.47 -4.49 5.62
N GLY A 8 12.45 -3.25 5.14
CA GLY A 8 13.00 -2.91 3.83
C GLY A 8 14.48 -3.26 3.72
N ALA A 9 15.27 -2.90 4.73
CA ALA A 9 16.69 -3.26 4.79
C ALA A 9 16.91 -4.78 4.84
N MET A 10 16.07 -5.50 5.59
CA MET A 10 16.12 -6.97 5.66
C MET A 10 15.83 -7.61 4.29
N ILE A 11 14.84 -7.13 3.55
CA ILE A 11 14.51 -7.61 2.20
C ILE A 11 15.71 -7.40 1.26
N VAL A 12 16.28 -6.19 1.25
CA VAL A 12 17.46 -5.88 0.41
C VAL A 12 18.64 -6.76 0.80
N LEU A 13 18.92 -6.91 2.09
CA LEU A 13 20.01 -7.77 2.57
C LEU A 13 19.79 -9.23 2.18
N THR A 14 18.56 -9.73 2.33
CA THR A 14 18.21 -11.09 1.91
C THR A 14 18.46 -11.28 0.43
N TYR A 15 18.02 -10.35 -0.42
CA TYR A 15 18.25 -10.41 -1.87
C TYR A 15 19.75 -10.40 -2.23
N LEU A 16 20.53 -9.53 -1.60
CA LEU A 16 21.98 -9.46 -1.82
C LEU A 16 22.72 -10.74 -1.43
N ILE A 17 22.23 -11.46 -0.42
CA ILE A 17 22.86 -12.72 0.05
C ILE A 17 22.41 -13.91 -0.79
N THR A 18 21.12 -14.00 -1.14
CA THR A 18 20.55 -15.19 -1.77
C THR A 18 20.44 -15.08 -3.28
N GLY A 19 20.40 -13.86 -3.83
CA GLY A 19 20.10 -13.63 -5.23
C GLY A 19 18.72 -14.17 -5.66
N PRO A 20 18.45 -14.26 -6.96
CA PRO A 20 17.29 -14.99 -7.47
C PRO A 20 17.47 -16.48 -7.21
N ALA A 21 16.51 -17.08 -6.49
CA ALA A 21 16.63 -18.50 -6.06
C ALA A 21 15.98 -19.47 -7.06
N GLU A 22 15.13 -18.98 -7.95
CA GLU A 22 14.32 -19.80 -8.85
C GLU A 22 14.80 -19.65 -10.30
N ASN A 23 15.11 -20.78 -10.94
CA ASN A 23 15.41 -20.86 -12.37
C ASN A 23 14.14 -21.31 -13.11
N TRP A 24 13.38 -20.35 -13.63
CA TRP A 24 12.17 -20.62 -14.38
C TRP A 24 12.46 -20.72 -15.89
N ASN A 25 11.55 -21.40 -16.62
CA ASN A 25 11.61 -21.37 -18.07
C ASN A 25 11.23 -19.94 -18.58
N PHE A 26 11.65 -19.61 -19.80
CA PHE A 26 11.48 -18.29 -20.40
C PHE A 26 10.04 -17.75 -20.33
N ILE A 27 9.05 -18.61 -20.57
CA ILE A 27 7.62 -18.20 -20.58
C ILE A 27 7.16 -17.84 -19.16
N THR A 28 7.50 -18.66 -18.17
CA THR A 28 7.15 -18.41 -16.77
C THR A 28 7.83 -17.14 -16.28
N ASP A 29 9.10 -16.97 -16.62
CA ASP A 29 9.92 -15.82 -16.26
C ASP A 29 9.28 -14.52 -16.79
N MET A 30 9.00 -14.46 -18.08
CA MET A 30 8.34 -13.31 -18.72
C MET A 30 6.94 -13.04 -18.14
N THR A 31 6.18 -14.09 -17.81
CA THR A 31 4.85 -13.94 -17.22
C THR A 31 4.92 -13.32 -15.83
N VAL A 32 5.86 -13.79 -15.00
CA VAL A 32 6.05 -13.25 -13.64
C VAL A 32 6.53 -11.80 -13.69
N ASP A 33 7.44 -11.47 -14.58
CA ASP A 33 7.91 -10.10 -14.76
C ASP A 33 6.74 -9.17 -15.19
N LEU A 34 5.91 -9.60 -16.13
CA LEU A 34 4.74 -8.84 -16.56
C LEU A 34 3.71 -8.65 -15.42
N VAL A 35 3.39 -9.72 -14.69
CA VAL A 35 2.47 -9.66 -13.53
C VAL A 35 3.04 -8.73 -12.46
N SER A 36 4.32 -8.86 -12.15
CA SER A 36 5.02 -7.99 -11.18
C SER A 36 4.93 -6.53 -11.59
N PHE A 37 5.19 -6.23 -12.85
CA PHE A 37 5.10 -4.88 -13.41
C PHE A 37 3.69 -4.29 -13.26
N VAL A 38 2.66 -5.05 -13.63
CA VAL A 38 1.26 -4.63 -13.49
C VAL A 38 0.91 -4.36 -12.03
N LEU A 39 1.33 -5.22 -11.10
CA LEU A 39 1.09 -5.02 -9.66
C LEU A 39 1.78 -3.75 -9.14
N VAL A 40 3.00 -3.48 -9.56
CA VAL A 40 3.73 -2.26 -9.21
C VAL A 40 3.05 -1.01 -9.78
N LEU A 41 2.53 -1.06 -11.01
CA LEU A 41 1.74 0.03 -11.58
C LEU A 41 0.45 0.28 -10.81
N ILE A 42 -0.33 -0.77 -10.51
CA ILE A 42 -1.57 -0.68 -9.70
C ILE A 42 -1.25 -0.05 -8.34
N ALA A 43 -0.19 -0.49 -7.69
CA ALA A 43 0.24 0.05 -6.41
C ALA A 43 0.63 1.53 -6.51
N THR A 44 1.40 1.89 -7.52
CA THR A 44 1.88 3.26 -7.75
C THR A 44 0.69 4.21 -7.96
N PHE A 45 -0.19 3.91 -8.92
CA PHE A 45 -1.35 4.75 -9.21
C PHE A 45 -2.37 4.75 -8.07
N GLY A 46 -2.64 3.60 -7.45
CA GLY A 46 -3.54 3.49 -6.31
C GLY A 46 -3.06 4.29 -5.10
N ARG A 47 -1.75 4.28 -4.84
CA ARG A 47 -1.16 5.11 -3.78
C ARG A 47 -1.21 6.61 -4.11
N LEU A 48 -0.93 6.99 -5.35
CA LEU A 48 -1.06 8.39 -5.78
C LEU A 48 -2.50 8.88 -5.63
N TRP A 49 -3.47 8.08 -6.08
CA TRP A 49 -4.89 8.36 -5.89
C TRP A 49 -5.24 8.54 -4.42
N THR A 50 -4.84 7.60 -3.56
CA THR A 50 -5.07 7.68 -2.10
C THR A 50 -4.44 8.93 -1.49
N LEU A 51 -3.20 9.26 -1.88
CA LEU A 51 -2.48 10.40 -1.36
C LEU A 51 -3.08 11.74 -1.79
N ALA A 52 -3.74 11.81 -2.94
CA ALA A 52 -4.45 13.01 -3.37
C ALA A 52 -5.53 13.40 -2.35
N TYR A 53 -6.26 12.43 -1.80
CA TYR A 53 -7.32 12.69 -0.81
C TYR A 53 -6.77 12.99 0.59
N ILE A 54 -5.72 12.28 1.03
CA ILE A 54 -5.24 12.43 2.41
C ILE A 54 -4.24 13.57 2.60
N SER A 55 -3.66 14.10 1.51
CA SER A 55 -2.62 15.14 1.58
C SER A 55 -3.15 16.45 2.14
N GLY A 56 -2.77 16.76 3.37
CA GLY A 56 -3.19 17.97 4.10
C GLY A 56 -4.35 17.75 5.07
N ASN A 57 -5.04 16.63 5.03
CA ASN A 57 -6.25 16.38 5.83
C ASN A 57 -6.09 15.27 6.88
N LYS A 58 -4.94 14.58 6.91
CA LYS A 58 -4.71 13.34 7.69
C LYS A 58 -5.07 13.40 9.19
N THR A 59 -5.11 14.57 9.80
CA THR A 59 -5.39 14.73 11.23
C THR A 59 -6.57 15.63 11.54
N LYS A 60 -7.11 16.34 10.55
CA LYS A 60 -8.17 17.33 10.76
C LYS A 60 -9.57 16.81 10.41
N ASN A 61 -9.66 16.06 9.33
CA ASN A 61 -10.94 15.57 8.80
C ASN A 61 -10.89 14.05 8.64
N LEU A 62 -12.02 13.41 8.91
CA LEU A 62 -12.23 12.01 8.54
C LEU A 62 -12.49 11.95 7.04
N ILE A 63 -11.59 11.34 6.29
CA ILE A 63 -11.72 11.13 4.85
C ILE A 63 -12.48 9.82 4.62
N THR A 64 -13.61 9.90 3.92
CA THR A 64 -14.48 8.76 3.62
C THR A 64 -14.79 8.61 2.14
N GLU A 65 -14.34 9.54 1.30
CA GLU A 65 -14.61 9.65 -0.13
C GLU A 65 -13.50 9.05 -0.99
N GLY A 66 -13.75 8.91 -2.28
CA GLY A 66 -12.80 8.39 -3.26
C GLY A 66 -12.31 6.98 -2.89
N PRO A 67 -10.99 6.73 -2.82
CA PRO A 67 -10.45 5.41 -2.45
C PRO A 67 -10.86 4.95 -1.05
N TYR A 68 -11.13 5.89 -0.14
CA TYR A 68 -11.58 5.59 1.22
C TYR A 68 -13.05 5.19 1.30
N SER A 69 -13.85 5.44 0.28
CA SER A 69 -15.23 4.97 0.23
C SER A 69 -15.33 3.46 -0.02
N VAL A 70 -14.40 2.91 -0.79
CA VAL A 70 -14.41 1.49 -1.21
C VAL A 70 -13.62 0.56 -0.28
N VAL A 71 -12.65 1.11 0.45
CA VAL A 71 -11.85 0.38 1.44
C VAL A 71 -11.29 1.34 2.48
N ARG A 72 -11.32 0.98 3.78
CA ARG A 72 -10.87 1.90 4.85
C ARG A 72 -9.37 2.19 4.84
N ASN A 73 -8.57 1.26 4.37
CA ASN A 73 -7.11 1.34 4.42
C ASN A 73 -6.47 1.24 3.03
N PRO A 74 -6.85 2.12 2.06
CA PRO A 74 -6.40 2.00 0.68
C PRO A 74 -4.87 2.16 0.55
N LEU A 75 -4.24 3.00 1.38
CA LEU A 75 -2.80 3.19 1.36
C LEU A 75 -2.04 1.90 1.71
N TYR A 76 -2.53 1.15 2.70
CA TYR A 76 -1.94 -0.13 3.08
C TYR A 76 -2.23 -1.21 2.05
N LEU A 77 -3.44 -1.25 1.48
CA LEU A 77 -3.81 -2.19 0.43
C LEU A 77 -2.91 -2.06 -0.80
N PHE A 78 -2.77 -0.83 -1.33
CA PHE A 78 -1.90 -0.60 -2.48
C PHE A 78 -0.42 -0.80 -2.17
N SER A 79 0.02 -0.54 -0.92
CA SER A 79 1.38 -0.89 -0.49
C SER A 79 1.60 -2.40 -0.49
N PHE A 80 0.61 -3.19 -0.08
CA PHE A 80 0.67 -4.65 -0.11
C PHE A 80 0.77 -5.18 -1.55
N ILE A 81 -0.09 -4.67 -2.44
CA ILE A 81 -0.05 -5.05 -3.87
C ILE A 81 1.33 -4.78 -4.47
N GLY A 82 1.91 -3.60 -4.21
CA GLY A 82 3.23 -3.26 -4.70
C GLY A 82 4.36 -4.10 -4.09
N ALA A 83 4.25 -4.43 -2.80
CA ALA A 83 5.21 -5.29 -2.14
C ALA A 83 5.17 -6.73 -2.69
N ILE A 84 3.99 -7.26 -3.02
CA ILE A 84 3.86 -8.54 -3.73
C ILE A 84 4.53 -8.46 -5.10
N GLY A 85 4.30 -7.39 -5.87
CA GLY A 85 4.94 -7.19 -7.17
C GLY A 85 6.48 -7.20 -7.06
N ILE A 86 7.04 -6.47 -6.10
CA ILE A 86 8.49 -6.48 -5.81
C ILE A 86 8.96 -7.87 -5.35
N GLY A 87 8.18 -8.55 -4.51
CA GLY A 87 8.50 -9.92 -4.08
C GLY A 87 8.52 -10.92 -5.22
N LEU A 88 7.62 -10.82 -6.18
CA LEU A 88 7.56 -11.70 -7.35
C LEU A 88 8.75 -11.46 -8.29
N VAL A 89 9.06 -10.20 -8.62
CA VAL A 89 10.18 -9.88 -9.52
C VAL A 89 11.55 -10.28 -8.93
N SER A 90 11.66 -10.39 -7.60
CA SER A 90 12.88 -10.90 -6.96
C SER A 90 13.14 -12.38 -7.24
N LYS A 91 12.15 -13.11 -7.77
CA LYS A 91 12.21 -14.56 -8.06
C LYS A 91 12.72 -15.38 -6.86
N ASN A 92 12.38 -14.91 -5.65
CA ASN A 92 12.86 -15.48 -4.40
C ASN A 92 11.70 -15.69 -3.43
N ILE A 93 11.32 -16.95 -3.24
CA ILE A 93 10.18 -17.34 -2.38
C ILE A 93 10.36 -16.90 -0.92
N LEU A 94 11.62 -16.82 -0.44
CA LEU A 94 11.90 -16.35 0.91
C LEU A 94 11.52 -14.87 1.08
N ILE A 95 11.86 -14.04 0.09
CA ILE A 95 11.48 -12.60 0.08
C ILE A 95 9.97 -12.46 0.04
N LEU A 96 9.30 -13.18 -0.83
CA LEU A 96 7.83 -13.17 -0.92
C LEU A 96 7.18 -13.61 0.40
N SER A 97 7.74 -14.63 1.06
CA SER A 97 7.28 -15.11 2.36
C SER A 97 7.47 -14.07 3.47
N ILE A 98 8.62 -13.41 3.52
CA ILE A 98 8.90 -12.30 4.46
C ILE A 98 7.89 -11.18 4.28
N ILE A 99 7.59 -10.78 3.05
CA ILE A 99 6.58 -9.77 2.72
C ILE A 99 5.20 -10.21 3.23
N GLY A 100 4.81 -11.45 2.93
CA GLY A 100 3.53 -12.02 3.37
C GLY A 100 3.39 -12.02 4.89
N VAL A 101 4.38 -12.52 5.61
CA VAL A 101 4.40 -12.55 7.08
C VAL A 101 4.32 -11.14 7.66
N MET A 102 5.07 -10.18 7.11
CA MET A 102 5.02 -8.79 7.55
C MET A 102 3.60 -8.21 7.42
N PHE A 103 2.94 -8.44 6.29
CA PHE A 103 1.59 -7.91 6.06
C PHE A 103 0.53 -8.59 6.92
N VAL A 104 0.63 -9.88 7.17
CA VAL A 104 -0.34 -10.62 7.99
C VAL A 104 -0.13 -10.36 9.48
N VAL A 105 1.11 -10.24 9.93
CA VAL A 105 1.43 -10.10 11.37
C VAL A 105 1.54 -8.65 11.79
N TYR A 106 2.37 -7.85 11.14
CA TYR A 106 2.70 -6.49 11.60
C TYR A 106 1.65 -5.44 11.22
N TYR A 107 1.16 -5.44 9.98
CA TYR A 107 0.25 -4.38 9.52
C TYR A 107 -1.09 -4.32 10.26
N PRO A 108 -1.73 -5.43 10.68
CA PRO A 108 -2.95 -5.35 11.47
C PRO A 108 -2.78 -4.58 12.79
N PHE A 109 -1.61 -4.66 13.43
CA PHE A 109 -1.34 -3.87 14.64
C PHE A 109 -1.24 -2.37 14.33
N VAL A 110 -0.56 -2.02 13.24
CA VAL A 110 -0.43 -0.62 12.81
C VAL A 110 -1.80 -0.03 12.49
N ILE A 111 -2.61 -0.75 11.72
CA ILE A 111 -3.94 -0.32 11.32
C ILE A 111 -4.87 -0.18 12.52
N ARG A 112 -4.88 -1.16 13.44
CA ARG A 112 -5.67 -1.06 14.67
C ARG A 112 -5.27 0.12 15.53
N ALA A 113 -3.97 0.44 15.61
CA ALA A 113 -3.49 1.62 16.32
C ALA A 113 -3.95 2.92 15.65
N GLU A 114 -3.93 2.99 14.32
CA GLU A 114 -4.43 4.14 13.56
C GLU A 114 -5.95 4.28 13.69
N GLU A 115 -6.72 3.20 13.54
CA GLU A 115 -8.18 3.20 13.75
C GLU A 115 -8.56 3.59 15.17
N LYS A 116 -7.79 3.17 16.18
CA LYS A 116 -8.00 3.61 17.57
C LYS A 116 -7.83 5.12 17.74
N ASN A 117 -6.87 5.70 17.05
CA ASN A 117 -6.67 7.15 17.07
C ASN A 117 -7.79 7.88 16.32
N LEU A 118 -8.22 7.36 15.17
CA LEU A 118 -9.37 7.91 14.41
C LEU A 118 -10.65 7.85 15.24
N LEU A 119 -10.89 6.75 15.96
CA LEU A 119 -12.04 6.62 16.86
C LEU A 119 -12.00 7.66 17.99
N LYS A 120 -10.84 7.90 18.58
CA LYS A 120 -10.68 8.93 19.62
C LYS A 120 -10.94 10.34 19.10
N THR A 121 -10.54 10.63 17.85
CA THR A 121 -10.63 11.96 17.27
C THR A 121 -12.01 12.24 16.67
N HIS A 122 -12.64 11.25 16.04
CA HIS A 122 -13.88 11.42 15.27
C HIS A 122 -15.10 10.70 15.86
N GLY A 123 -14.91 9.89 16.91
CA GLY A 123 -15.99 9.24 17.66
C GLY A 123 -16.99 8.50 16.77
N ARG A 124 -18.27 8.86 16.93
CA ARG A 124 -19.40 8.23 16.23
C ARG A 124 -19.29 8.28 14.70
N ALA A 125 -18.75 9.36 14.13
CA ALA A 125 -18.59 9.47 12.67
C ALA A 125 -17.63 8.37 12.14
N PHE A 126 -16.58 8.04 12.89
CA PHE A 126 -15.68 6.92 12.52
C PHE A 126 -16.36 5.57 12.71
N GLU A 127 -17.17 5.37 13.74
CA GLU A 127 -17.92 4.12 13.95
C GLU A 127 -18.89 3.84 12.80
N GLU A 128 -19.65 4.83 12.37
CA GLU A 128 -20.57 4.74 11.24
C GLU A 128 -19.80 4.43 9.92
N TYR A 129 -18.67 5.10 9.69
CA TYR A 129 -17.79 4.80 8.55
C TYR A 129 -17.24 3.37 8.60
N ARG A 130 -16.77 2.93 9.78
CA ARG A 130 -16.23 1.60 9.99
C ARG A 130 -17.26 0.49 9.78
N ALA A 131 -18.52 0.73 10.11
CA ALA A 131 -19.60 -0.25 9.96
C ALA A 131 -19.92 -0.55 8.48
N ARG A 132 -19.82 0.46 7.59
CA ARG A 132 -20.17 0.31 6.17
C ARG A 132 -18.99 0.00 5.25
N THR A 133 -17.79 0.48 5.58
CA THR A 133 -16.62 0.35 4.70
C THR A 133 -15.68 -0.75 5.20
N PRO A 134 -15.35 -1.77 4.37
CA PRO A 134 -14.49 -2.88 4.78
C PRO A 134 -13.04 -2.46 4.98
N MET A 135 -12.30 -3.21 5.81
CA MET A 135 -10.92 -2.89 6.18
C MET A 135 -9.95 -3.02 4.99
N PHE A 136 -10.02 -4.14 4.24
CA PHE A 136 -9.08 -4.49 3.18
C PHE A 136 -9.73 -5.00 1.89
N ILE A 137 -10.99 -5.43 1.94
CA ILE A 137 -11.68 -5.95 0.76
C ILE A 137 -12.28 -4.78 0.01
N LEU A 138 -11.87 -4.58 -1.24
CA LEU A 138 -12.45 -3.56 -2.11
C LEU A 138 -13.93 -3.84 -2.36
N ARG A 139 -14.78 -2.85 -2.11
CA ARG A 139 -16.20 -2.84 -2.48
C ARG A 139 -16.47 -1.69 -3.44
N PRO A 140 -16.30 -1.87 -4.76
CA PRO A 140 -16.53 -0.81 -5.75
C PRO A 140 -17.94 -0.23 -5.72
N SER A 141 -18.94 -1.00 -5.30
CA SER A 141 -20.34 -0.54 -5.15
C SER A 141 -20.53 0.56 -4.11
N LEU A 142 -19.56 0.76 -3.21
CA LEU A 142 -19.58 1.84 -2.22
C LEU A 142 -18.92 3.13 -2.73
N TYR A 143 -18.41 3.12 -3.97
CA TYR A 143 -17.69 4.28 -4.49
C TYR A 143 -18.58 5.52 -4.52
N HIS A 144 -18.11 6.54 -3.85
CA HIS A 144 -18.65 7.90 -3.95
C HIS A 144 -17.51 8.90 -3.83
N ASP A 145 -17.72 10.06 -4.42
CA ASP A 145 -16.70 11.10 -4.49
C ASP A 145 -17.30 12.49 -4.29
N LEU A 146 -16.45 13.44 -3.96
CA LEU A 146 -16.80 14.85 -3.91
C LEU A 146 -16.56 15.48 -5.29
N PRO A 147 -17.43 16.44 -5.71
CA PRO A 147 -17.23 17.16 -6.96
C PRO A 147 -15.93 17.99 -6.95
N MET A 148 -15.47 18.38 -5.79
CA MET A 148 -14.19 19.09 -5.58
C MET A 148 -13.57 18.72 -4.26
N TYR A 149 -12.22 18.56 -4.21
CA TYR A 149 -11.46 18.44 -2.98
C TYR A 149 -10.15 19.24 -3.06
N THR A 150 -9.69 19.72 -1.92
CA THR A 150 -8.48 20.55 -1.84
C THR A 150 -7.27 19.71 -1.51
N ILE A 151 -6.23 19.82 -2.32
CA ILE A 151 -4.96 19.12 -2.13
C ILE A 151 -3.91 20.09 -1.60
N ASN A 152 -3.21 19.70 -0.53
CA ASN A 152 -1.99 20.38 -0.14
C ASN A 152 -0.85 19.98 -1.07
N THR A 153 -0.52 20.81 -2.04
CA THR A 153 0.44 20.52 -3.11
C THR A 153 1.85 20.22 -2.59
N ARG A 154 2.29 20.87 -1.51
CA ARG A 154 3.60 20.62 -0.89
C ARG A 154 3.67 19.20 -0.31
N LEU A 155 2.64 18.79 0.44
CA LEU A 155 2.57 17.46 1.05
C LEU A 155 2.36 16.39 -0.01
N PHE A 156 1.51 16.64 -1.00
CA PHE A 156 1.32 15.73 -2.12
C PHE A 156 2.61 15.49 -2.89
N ARG A 157 3.35 16.56 -3.26
CA ARG A 157 4.64 16.44 -3.96
C ARG A 157 5.66 15.62 -3.16
N ARG A 158 5.76 15.84 -1.86
CA ARG A 158 6.63 15.03 -0.99
C ARG A 158 6.23 13.55 -0.99
N SER A 159 4.95 13.28 -0.92
CA SER A 159 4.40 11.93 -0.94
C SER A 159 4.55 11.27 -2.31
N PHE A 160 4.42 12.03 -3.40
CA PHE A 160 4.67 11.58 -4.77
C PHE A 160 6.05 10.94 -4.91
N PHE A 161 7.11 11.64 -4.48
CA PHE A 161 8.46 11.08 -4.50
C PHE A 161 8.60 9.81 -3.64
N SER A 162 7.86 9.72 -2.55
CA SER A 162 7.82 8.50 -1.72
C SER A 162 7.14 7.32 -2.41
N VAL A 163 6.22 7.57 -3.34
CA VAL A 163 5.56 6.50 -4.11
C VAL A 163 6.43 6.03 -5.26
N MET A 164 7.21 6.92 -5.86
CA MET A 164 8.10 6.58 -6.98
C MET A 164 9.17 5.55 -6.62
N TRP A 165 9.38 5.24 -5.33
CA TRP A 165 10.22 4.12 -4.92
C TRP A 165 9.75 2.76 -5.46
N PHE A 166 8.45 2.52 -5.63
CA PHE A 166 7.94 1.24 -6.13
C PHE A 166 8.45 0.94 -7.55
N PRO A 167 8.23 1.81 -8.56
CA PRO A 167 8.77 1.57 -9.90
C PRO A 167 10.30 1.63 -9.93
N LEU A 168 10.95 2.44 -9.11
CA LEU A 168 12.42 2.49 -9.06
C LEU A 168 13.03 1.18 -8.55
N VAL A 169 12.49 0.62 -7.47
CA VAL A 169 12.96 -0.68 -6.94
C VAL A 169 12.66 -1.82 -7.91
N TYR A 170 11.59 -1.74 -8.68
CA TYR A 170 11.29 -2.72 -9.73
C TYR A 170 12.33 -2.72 -10.86
N LEU A 171 12.91 -1.56 -11.20
CA LEU A 171 13.87 -1.41 -12.29
C LEU A 171 15.32 -1.78 -11.91
N ILE A 172 15.61 -2.01 -10.63
CA ILE A 172 16.93 -2.40 -10.12
C ILE A 172 17.00 -3.92 -9.94
#